data_77a67314116de6d0923f9f2e0d7460af
#
_entry.id   77a67314116de6d0923f9f2e0d7460af
#
_cell.length_a   1.000
_cell.length_b   1.000
_cell.length_c   1.000
_cell.angle_alpha   90.00
_cell.angle_beta   90.00
_cell.angle_gamma   90.00
#
_symmetry.space_group_name_H-M   'P 1'
#
loop_
_entity.id
_entity.type
_entity.pdbx_description
1 polymer ?
#
loop_
_entity_poly.entity_id
_entity_poly.type
_entity_poly.pdbx_seq_one_letter_code
_entity_poly.pdbx_strand_id
1 'polypeptide(L)'
;MLAATTYLLNPIVPALYLRYLQVGEVALVGFLAIHTISKISYSLSISYSEQTAKSIRSLIRIAGAIIVIAVVISYLSQDPVIAASLSTISGLVIGFAASNLIGNVIAGIYLAITRPFRIGDRIKVFDGDGRVSDIGLLYTRLLLDNGDEMLASNSSMVTTNIILRKNEEGKRNQEQY
;
A
#
# COMPACT_ATOMS: atom_id res chain seq x y z
N MET A 1 10.66 28.32 5.64
CA MET A 1 10.99 28.52 7.05
C MET A 1 12.45 28.23 7.34
N LEU A 2 12.97 27.03 7.03
CA LEU A 2 14.38 26.64 7.21
C LEU A 2 15.41 27.68 6.68
N ALA A 3 15.18 28.26 5.50
CA ALA A 3 16.09 29.25 4.91
C ALA A 3 16.03 30.62 5.63
N ALA A 4 14.91 30.98 6.22
CA ALA A 4 14.73 32.27 6.88
C ALA A 4 15.39 32.30 8.27
N THR A 5 15.27 31.23 9.05
CA THR A 5 15.93 31.10 10.36
C THR A 5 17.45 31.05 10.21
N THR A 6 17.94 30.31 9.22
CA THR A 6 19.37 30.25 8.90
C THR A 6 19.91 31.61 8.45
N TYR A 7 19.17 32.36 7.62
CA TYR A 7 19.61 33.67 7.13
C TYR A 7 19.67 34.73 8.22
N LEU A 8 18.70 34.71 9.16
CA LEU A 8 18.63 35.65 10.26
C LEU A 8 19.67 35.39 11.36
N LEU A 9 20.02 34.12 11.60
CA LEU A 9 20.92 33.72 12.68
C LEU A 9 22.38 33.57 12.23
N ASN A 10 22.65 33.49 10.91
CA ASN A 10 24.01 33.30 10.36
C ASN A 10 25.04 34.34 10.84
N PRO A 11 24.74 35.66 11.06
CA PRO A 11 25.71 36.61 11.55
C PRO A 11 25.99 36.50 13.07
N ILE A 12 25.15 35.78 13.83
CA ILE A 12 25.19 35.76 15.30
C ILE A 12 25.67 34.43 15.86
N VAL A 13 25.41 33.34 15.15
CA VAL A 13 25.63 31.97 15.62
C VAL A 13 26.70 31.28 14.82
N PRO A 14 27.73 30.63 15.43
CA PRO A 14 28.72 29.84 14.71
C PRO A 14 28.07 28.74 13.86
N ALA A 15 28.64 28.49 12.68
CA ALA A 15 28.09 27.56 11.68
C ALA A 15 27.80 26.14 12.24
N LEU A 16 28.57 25.71 13.26
CA LEU A 16 28.35 24.43 13.94
C LEU A 16 26.99 24.36 14.63
N TYR A 17 26.60 25.43 15.32
CA TYR A 17 25.33 25.47 16.04
C TYR A 17 24.14 25.64 15.11
N LEU A 18 24.31 26.30 13.96
CA LEU A 18 23.27 26.45 12.94
C LEU A 18 22.80 25.10 12.43
N ARG A 19 23.71 24.13 12.26
CA ARG A 19 23.36 22.76 11.85
C ARG A 19 22.46 22.07 12.85
N TYR A 20 22.77 22.14 14.15
CA TYR A 20 21.94 21.54 15.20
C TYR A 20 20.57 22.20 15.29
N LEU A 21 20.49 23.52 15.07
CA LEU A 21 19.21 24.22 14.97
C LEU A 21 18.38 23.74 13.78
N GLN A 22 19.00 23.56 12.62
CA GLN A 22 18.31 23.01 11.43
C GLN A 22 17.79 21.59 11.67
N VAL A 23 18.58 20.74 12.31
CA VAL A 23 18.14 19.37 12.70
C VAL A 23 16.95 19.44 13.63
N GLY A 24 16.99 20.31 14.66
CA GLY A 24 15.87 20.52 15.57
C GLY A 24 14.61 21.01 14.84
N GLU A 25 14.76 21.94 13.90
CA GLU A 25 13.65 22.46 13.07
C GLU A 25 13.05 21.36 12.19
N VAL A 26 13.87 20.56 11.52
CA VAL A 26 13.43 19.41 10.70
C VAL A 26 12.69 18.40 11.56
N ALA A 27 13.24 18.04 12.72
CA ALA A 27 12.61 17.10 13.64
C ALA A 27 11.25 17.62 14.15
N LEU A 28 11.16 18.91 14.49
CA LEU A 28 9.94 19.56 14.95
C LEU A 28 8.87 19.59 13.84
N VAL A 29 9.23 20.01 12.64
CA VAL A 29 8.33 20.05 11.48
C VAL A 29 7.86 18.64 11.13
N GLY A 30 8.76 17.67 11.11
CA GLY A 30 8.43 16.26 10.88
C GLY A 30 7.46 15.72 11.94
N PHE A 31 7.72 15.99 13.21
CA PHE A 31 6.82 15.60 14.32
C PHE A 31 5.42 16.21 14.17
N LEU A 32 5.33 17.51 13.88
CA LEU A 32 4.06 18.21 13.67
C LEU A 32 3.31 17.64 12.45
N ALA A 33 4.02 17.36 11.36
CA ALA A 33 3.43 16.75 10.16
C ALA A 33 2.85 15.37 10.47
N ILE A 34 3.62 14.49 11.13
CA ILE A 34 3.15 13.16 11.54
C ILE A 34 1.94 13.28 12.46
N HIS A 35 1.98 14.18 13.44
CA HIS A 35 0.88 14.37 14.37
C HIS A 35 -0.39 14.80 13.64
N THR A 36 -0.27 15.77 12.74
CA THR A 36 -1.39 16.30 11.97
C THR A 36 -1.98 15.24 11.02
N ILE A 37 -1.13 14.59 10.23
CA ILE A 37 -1.57 13.56 9.29
C ILE A 37 -2.22 12.39 10.05
N SER A 38 -1.61 11.93 11.14
CA SER A 38 -2.16 10.83 11.94
C SER A 38 -3.50 11.18 12.60
N LYS A 39 -3.71 12.45 12.96
CA LYS A 39 -4.97 12.94 13.52
C LYS A 39 -6.06 13.03 12.45
N ILE A 40 -5.73 13.56 11.28
CA ILE A 40 -6.66 13.62 10.13
C ILE A 40 -7.08 12.22 9.70
N SER A 41 -6.12 11.32 9.51
CA SER A 41 -6.39 9.93 9.12
C SER A 41 -7.26 9.20 10.15
N TYR A 42 -7.02 9.42 11.45
CA TYR A 42 -7.87 8.88 12.50
C TYR A 42 -9.30 9.40 12.39
N SER A 43 -9.47 10.72 12.21
CA SER A 43 -10.79 11.35 12.08
C SER A 43 -11.59 10.84 10.87
N LEU A 44 -10.91 10.58 9.76
CA LEU A 44 -11.56 10.04 8.56
C LEU A 44 -11.90 8.54 8.70
N SER A 45 -11.06 7.79 9.41
CA SER A 45 -11.22 6.34 9.53
C SER A 45 -12.17 5.91 10.64
N ILE A 46 -12.46 6.77 11.62
CA ILE A 46 -13.31 6.43 12.78
C ILE A 46 -14.75 6.10 12.36
N SER A 47 -15.20 6.64 11.22
CA SER A 47 -16.53 6.37 10.64
C SER A 47 -16.70 4.93 10.18
N TYR A 48 -15.61 4.20 9.92
CA TYR A 48 -15.64 2.78 9.52
C TYR A 48 -15.53 1.86 10.73
N SER A 49 -14.53 2.05 11.58
CA SER A 49 -14.28 1.25 12.78
C SER A 49 -13.24 1.93 13.67
N GLU A 50 -13.50 1.98 14.96
CA GLU A 50 -12.56 2.54 15.93
C GLU A 50 -11.23 1.77 15.96
N GLN A 51 -11.29 0.45 15.83
CA GLN A 51 -10.09 -0.40 15.81
C GLN A 51 -9.24 -0.15 14.57
N THR A 52 -9.87 -0.03 13.39
CA THR A 52 -9.20 0.31 12.12
C THR A 52 -8.55 1.68 12.20
N ALA A 53 -9.25 2.68 12.74
CA ALA A 53 -8.73 4.04 12.90
C ALA A 53 -7.50 4.09 13.81
N LYS A 54 -7.49 3.33 14.93
CA LYS A 54 -6.34 3.20 15.82
C LYS A 54 -5.14 2.55 15.13
N SER A 55 -5.37 1.51 14.35
CA SER A 55 -4.32 0.80 13.60
C SER A 55 -3.70 1.70 12.53
N ILE A 56 -4.49 2.39 11.73
CA ILE A 56 -4.01 3.35 10.71
C ILE A 56 -3.21 4.47 11.36
N ARG A 57 -3.69 5.03 12.46
CA ARG A 57 -2.97 6.07 13.21
C ARG A 57 -1.61 5.58 13.71
N SER A 58 -1.54 4.36 14.23
CA SER A 58 -0.30 3.75 14.70
C SER A 58 0.68 3.52 13.56
N LEU A 59 0.23 2.98 12.43
CA LEU A 59 1.05 2.78 11.24
C LEU A 59 1.64 4.09 10.70
N ILE A 60 0.83 5.15 10.60
CA ILE A 60 1.29 6.47 10.14
C ILE A 60 2.35 7.03 11.09
N ARG A 61 2.18 6.88 12.41
CA ARG A 61 3.15 7.35 13.38
C ARG A 61 4.49 6.61 13.30
N ILE A 62 4.44 5.28 13.18
CA ILE A 62 5.64 4.45 13.08
C ILE A 62 6.37 4.76 11.77
N ALA A 63 5.68 4.72 10.64
CA ALA A 63 6.27 5.01 9.33
C ALA A 63 6.82 6.45 9.27
N GLY A 64 6.07 7.42 9.77
CA GLY A 64 6.50 8.81 9.83
C GLY A 64 7.71 9.01 10.74
N ALA A 65 7.76 8.36 11.91
CA ALA A 65 8.91 8.43 12.80
C ALA A 65 10.19 7.87 12.13
N ILE A 66 10.08 6.75 11.41
CA ILE A 66 11.20 6.18 10.65
C ILE A 66 11.71 7.18 9.61
N ILE A 67 10.81 7.81 8.86
CA ILE A 67 11.16 8.81 7.84
C ILE A 67 11.85 10.01 8.48
N VAL A 68 11.31 10.57 9.57
CA VAL A 68 11.91 11.72 10.25
C VAL A 68 13.29 11.38 10.80
N ILE A 69 13.46 10.21 11.41
CA ILE A 69 14.77 9.75 11.90
C ILE A 69 15.77 9.65 10.74
N ALA A 70 15.36 9.06 9.62
CA ALA A 70 16.23 8.93 8.43
C ALA A 70 16.66 10.31 7.89
N VAL A 71 15.74 11.28 7.84
CA VAL A 71 16.05 12.65 7.41
C VAL A 71 17.00 13.32 8.42
N VAL A 72 16.76 13.19 9.71
CA VAL A 72 17.64 13.74 10.76
C VAL A 72 19.05 13.17 10.66
N ILE A 73 19.21 11.85 10.49
CA ILE A 73 20.50 11.20 10.29
C ILE A 73 21.19 11.72 9.03
N SER A 74 20.44 11.90 7.93
CA SER A 74 20.94 12.47 6.69
C SER A 74 21.47 13.89 6.86
N TYR A 75 20.81 14.72 7.66
CA TYR A 75 21.27 16.09 7.98
C TYR A 75 22.51 16.10 8.90
N LEU A 76 22.59 15.16 9.84
CA LEU A 76 23.75 15.05 10.74
C LEU A 76 24.98 14.48 10.02
N SER A 77 24.77 13.57 9.08
CA SER A 77 25.86 12.98 8.29
C SER A 77 26.43 14.06 7.35
N GLN A 78 27.74 14.26 7.42
CA GLN A 78 28.46 15.16 6.51
C GLN A 78 28.80 14.46 5.18
N ASP A 79 28.64 13.13 5.13
CA ASP A 79 28.94 12.32 3.96
C ASP A 79 27.66 12.06 3.16
N PRO A 80 27.54 12.66 1.94
CA PRO A 80 26.39 12.43 1.07
C PRO A 80 26.23 10.96 0.66
N VAL A 81 27.30 10.16 0.69
CA VAL A 81 27.25 8.72 0.38
C VAL A 81 26.47 7.96 1.46
N ILE A 82 26.67 8.31 2.73
CA ILE A 82 25.92 7.69 3.85
C ILE A 82 24.42 8.03 3.73
N ALA A 83 24.08 9.30 3.46
CA ALA A 83 22.71 9.73 3.29
C ALA A 83 22.03 9.01 2.11
N ALA A 84 22.70 8.91 0.97
CA ALA A 84 22.22 8.19 -0.21
C ALA A 84 22.02 6.69 0.07
N SER A 85 22.99 6.06 0.75
CA SER A 85 22.92 4.64 1.10
C SER A 85 21.74 4.33 2.03
N LEU A 86 21.53 5.13 3.08
CA LEU A 86 20.41 4.97 4.00
C LEU A 86 19.06 5.14 3.28
N SER A 87 18.96 6.15 2.40
CA SER A 87 17.74 6.39 1.61
C SER A 87 17.44 5.22 0.67
N THR A 88 18.47 4.68 0.02
CA THR A 88 18.35 3.53 -0.89
C THR A 88 17.88 2.28 -0.14
N ILE A 89 18.53 1.95 0.98
CA ILE A 89 18.15 0.78 1.79
C ILE A 89 16.72 0.93 2.32
N SER A 90 16.37 2.12 2.83
CA SER A 90 15.02 2.39 3.33
C SER A 90 13.96 2.23 2.24
N GLY A 91 14.22 2.77 1.06
CA GLY A 91 13.34 2.64 -0.11
C GLY A 91 13.17 1.18 -0.54
N LEU A 92 14.26 0.41 -0.54
CA LEU A 92 14.24 -1.01 -0.87
C LEU A 92 13.40 -1.82 0.12
N VAL A 93 13.56 -1.59 1.43
CA VAL A 93 12.80 -2.28 2.48
C VAL A 93 11.30 -1.96 2.35
N ILE A 94 10.95 -0.68 2.15
CA ILE A 94 9.55 -0.26 1.96
C ILE A 94 8.99 -0.87 0.68
N GLY A 95 9.75 -0.88 -0.42
CA GLY A 95 9.36 -1.46 -1.69
C GLY A 95 9.06 -2.96 -1.58
N PHE A 96 9.92 -3.72 -0.91
CA PHE A 96 9.69 -5.15 -0.67
C PHE A 96 8.47 -5.38 0.24
N ALA A 97 8.30 -4.58 1.29
CA ALA A 97 7.14 -4.70 2.18
C ALA A 97 5.81 -4.43 1.43
N ALA A 98 5.80 -3.51 0.47
CA ALA A 98 4.62 -3.17 -0.34
C ALA A 98 4.43 -4.07 -1.57
N SER A 99 5.40 -4.89 -1.95
CA SER A 99 5.46 -5.63 -3.22
C SER A 99 4.21 -6.49 -3.46
N ASN A 100 3.77 -7.26 -2.47
CA ASN A 100 2.59 -8.11 -2.59
C ASN A 100 1.30 -7.30 -2.81
N LEU A 101 1.16 -6.17 -2.13
CA LEU A 101 0.00 -5.29 -2.28
C LEU A 101 -0.04 -4.69 -3.69
N ILE A 102 1.08 -4.15 -4.15
CA ILE A 102 1.23 -3.57 -5.49
C ILE A 102 0.99 -4.63 -6.56
N GLY A 103 1.53 -5.85 -6.38
CA GLY A 103 1.32 -6.98 -7.28
C GLY A 103 -0.15 -7.33 -7.45
N ASN A 104 -0.93 -7.35 -6.36
CA ASN A 104 -2.37 -7.60 -6.42
C ASN A 104 -3.14 -6.48 -7.11
N VAL A 105 -2.77 -5.21 -6.89
CA VAL A 105 -3.38 -4.05 -7.57
C VAL A 105 -3.14 -4.14 -9.08
N ILE A 106 -1.91 -4.37 -9.50
CA ILE A 106 -1.54 -4.51 -10.92
C ILE A 106 -2.30 -5.68 -11.55
N ALA A 107 -2.35 -6.83 -10.87
CA ALA A 107 -3.10 -7.99 -11.32
C ALA A 107 -4.61 -7.72 -11.42
N GLY A 108 -5.20 -6.99 -10.46
CA GLY A 108 -6.62 -6.59 -10.50
C GLY A 108 -6.92 -5.71 -11.71
N ILE A 109 -6.08 -4.72 -11.99
CA ILE A 109 -6.19 -3.87 -13.18
C ILE A 109 -6.05 -4.70 -14.46
N TYR A 110 -5.09 -5.62 -14.49
CA TYR A 110 -4.89 -6.55 -15.62
C TYR A 110 -6.14 -7.38 -15.89
N LEU A 111 -6.72 -8.01 -14.87
CA LEU A 111 -7.95 -8.80 -14.98
C LEU A 111 -9.14 -7.96 -15.48
N ALA A 112 -9.27 -6.73 -15.00
CA ALA A 112 -10.34 -5.81 -15.41
C ALA A 112 -10.23 -5.40 -16.89
N ILE A 113 -9.01 -5.26 -17.42
CA ILE A 113 -8.74 -4.87 -18.81
C ILE A 113 -8.84 -6.08 -19.74
N THR A 114 -8.11 -7.15 -19.45
CA THR A 114 -7.99 -8.32 -20.33
C THR A 114 -9.19 -9.26 -20.29
N ARG A 115 -9.89 -9.28 -19.14
CA ARG A 115 -11.11 -10.06 -18.90
C ARG A 115 -10.97 -11.54 -19.34
N PRO A 116 -9.96 -12.27 -18.85
CA PRO A 116 -9.81 -13.68 -19.18
C PRO A 116 -11.02 -14.51 -18.71
N PHE A 117 -11.72 -14.06 -17.70
CA PHE A 117 -13.04 -14.49 -17.23
C PHE A 117 -13.87 -13.27 -16.84
N ARG A 118 -15.17 -13.42 -16.71
CA ARG A 118 -16.11 -12.33 -16.38
C ARG A 118 -16.85 -12.62 -15.09
N ILE A 119 -17.39 -11.59 -14.46
CA ILE A 119 -18.35 -11.75 -13.36
C ILE A 119 -19.52 -12.59 -13.87
N GLY A 120 -19.86 -13.62 -13.12
CA GLY A 120 -20.88 -14.61 -13.48
C GLY A 120 -20.34 -15.89 -14.14
N ASP A 121 -19.10 -15.89 -14.65
CA ASP A 121 -18.50 -17.09 -15.20
C ASP A 121 -18.23 -18.15 -14.12
N ARG A 122 -18.43 -19.41 -14.49
CA ARG A 122 -18.08 -20.54 -13.64
C ARG A 122 -16.66 -20.98 -13.94
N ILE A 123 -15.83 -20.96 -12.92
CA ILE A 123 -14.42 -21.31 -13.02
C ILE A 123 -14.03 -22.32 -11.96
N LYS A 124 -13.06 -23.15 -12.28
CA LYS A 124 -12.34 -23.95 -11.31
C LYS A 124 -10.95 -23.35 -11.15
N VAL A 125 -10.62 -22.97 -9.93
CA VAL A 125 -9.32 -22.42 -9.55
C VAL A 125 -8.94 -22.94 -8.17
N PHE A 126 -7.67 -23.27 -7.99
CA PHE A 126 -7.19 -24.00 -6.82
C PHE A 126 -8.00 -25.32 -6.69
N ASP A 127 -8.51 -25.61 -5.50
CA ASP A 127 -9.35 -26.78 -5.24
C ASP A 127 -10.85 -26.47 -5.24
N GLY A 128 -11.26 -25.26 -5.67
CA GLY A 128 -12.64 -24.78 -5.66
C GLY A 128 -13.26 -24.65 -7.04
N ASP A 129 -14.47 -25.19 -7.21
CA ASP A 129 -15.37 -24.87 -8.32
C ASP A 129 -16.37 -23.82 -7.84
N GLY A 130 -16.54 -22.76 -8.60
CA GLY A 130 -17.44 -21.67 -8.18
C GLY A 130 -17.71 -20.67 -9.29
N ARG A 131 -18.55 -19.70 -8.99
CA ARG A 131 -18.91 -18.60 -9.89
C ARG A 131 -18.22 -17.31 -9.42
N VAL A 132 -17.62 -16.57 -10.35
CA VAL A 132 -17.03 -15.25 -10.07
C VAL A 132 -18.14 -14.29 -9.68
N SER A 133 -18.13 -13.81 -8.45
CA SER A 133 -19.11 -12.84 -7.93
C SER A 133 -18.65 -11.39 -8.08
N ASP A 134 -17.33 -11.13 -7.93
CA ASP A 134 -16.76 -9.80 -8.05
C ASP A 134 -15.27 -9.85 -8.38
N ILE A 135 -14.77 -8.83 -9.09
CA ILE A 135 -13.34 -8.61 -9.37
C ILE A 135 -12.94 -7.27 -8.77
N GLY A 136 -12.46 -7.32 -7.54
CA GLY A 136 -12.00 -6.16 -6.80
C GLY A 136 -10.56 -5.77 -7.13
N LEU A 137 -10.06 -4.72 -6.47
CA LEU A 137 -8.71 -4.20 -6.70
C LEU A 137 -7.61 -5.16 -6.23
N LEU A 138 -7.83 -5.86 -5.12
CA LEU A 138 -6.85 -6.76 -4.50
C LEU A 138 -7.23 -8.24 -4.62
N TYR A 139 -8.52 -8.53 -4.57
CA TYR A 139 -9.09 -9.87 -4.51
C TYR A 139 -10.20 -10.04 -5.52
N THR A 140 -10.25 -11.22 -6.12
CA THR A 140 -11.40 -11.73 -6.86
C THR A 140 -12.22 -12.59 -5.92
N ARG A 141 -13.55 -12.37 -5.87
CA ARG A 141 -14.48 -13.14 -5.05
C ARG A 141 -15.14 -14.23 -5.89
N LEU A 142 -15.17 -15.42 -5.34
CA LEU A 142 -15.87 -16.57 -5.93
C LEU A 142 -16.91 -17.09 -4.94
N LEU A 143 -18.11 -17.32 -5.42
CA LEU A 143 -19.13 -18.07 -4.71
C LEU A 143 -18.97 -19.54 -5.09
N LEU A 144 -18.54 -20.37 -4.16
CA LEU A 144 -18.33 -21.80 -4.35
C LEU A 144 -19.66 -22.55 -4.41
N ASP A 145 -19.65 -23.74 -4.99
CA ASP A 145 -20.85 -24.59 -5.13
C ASP A 145 -21.43 -25.07 -3.79
N ASN A 146 -20.61 -25.10 -2.75
CA ASN A 146 -21.04 -25.42 -1.37
C ASN A 146 -21.69 -24.23 -0.64
N GLY A 147 -21.75 -23.06 -1.28
CA GLY A 147 -22.29 -21.82 -0.71
C GLY A 147 -21.27 -20.94 0.01
N ASP A 148 -20.02 -21.37 0.13
CA ASP A 148 -18.96 -20.57 0.75
C ASP A 148 -18.47 -19.48 -0.21
N GLU A 149 -17.93 -18.40 0.36
CA GLU A 149 -17.25 -17.35 -0.40
C GLU A 149 -15.74 -17.52 -0.29
N MET A 150 -15.06 -17.64 -1.45
CA MET A 150 -13.61 -17.68 -1.54
C MET A 150 -13.07 -16.32 -2.01
N LEU A 151 -12.13 -15.77 -1.27
CA LEU A 151 -11.36 -14.60 -1.64
C LEU A 151 -10.01 -15.03 -2.21
N ALA A 152 -9.85 -14.96 -3.51
CA ALA A 152 -8.58 -15.26 -4.18
C ALA A 152 -7.80 -13.97 -4.47
N SER A 153 -6.52 -13.91 -4.13
CA SER A 153 -5.70 -12.76 -4.46
C SER A 153 -5.56 -12.61 -5.99
N ASN A 154 -5.66 -11.39 -6.50
CA ASN A 154 -5.61 -11.16 -7.95
C ASN A 154 -4.29 -11.64 -8.56
N SER A 155 -3.18 -11.47 -7.87
CA SER A 155 -1.87 -11.96 -8.32
C SER A 155 -1.88 -13.49 -8.51
N SER A 156 -2.49 -14.23 -7.58
CA SER A 156 -2.64 -15.68 -7.70
C SER A 156 -3.57 -16.08 -8.84
N MET A 157 -4.64 -15.30 -9.08
CA MET A 157 -5.55 -15.54 -10.21
C MET A 157 -4.87 -15.38 -11.57
N VAL A 158 -3.90 -14.47 -11.69
CA VAL A 158 -3.14 -14.27 -12.94
C VAL A 158 -2.09 -15.36 -13.17
N THR A 159 -1.51 -15.91 -12.10
CA THR A 159 -0.38 -16.85 -12.17
C THR A 159 -0.81 -18.32 -12.12
N THR A 160 -2.04 -18.60 -11.70
CA THR A 160 -2.57 -19.97 -11.56
C THR A 160 -3.36 -20.38 -12.81
N ASN A 161 -3.35 -21.68 -13.12
CA ASN A 161 -4.20 -22.24 -14.17
C ASN A 161 -5.67 -22.18 -13.76
N ILE A 162 -6.47 -21.49 -14.55
CA ILE A 162 -7.92 -21.36 -14.37
C ILE A 162 -8.62 -22.20 -15.45
N ILE A 163 -9.53 -23.07 -15.04
CA ILE A 163 -10.38 -23.83 -15.95
C ILE A 163 -11.73 -23.11 -16.03
N LEU A 164 -12.05 -22.58 -17.20
CA LEU A 164 -13.38 -22.03 -17.49
C LEU A 164 -14.36 -23.19 -17.74
N ARG A 165 -15.39 -23.28 -16.91
CA ARG A 165 -16.49 -24.24 -17.11
C ARG A 165 -17.48 -23.61 -18.10
N LYS A 166 -17.55 -24.14 -19.30
CA LYS A 166 -18.54 -23.73 -20.30
C LYS A 166 -19.94 -24.12 -19.77
N ASN A 167 -20.86 -23.16 -19.71
CA ASN A 167 -22.23 -23.41 -19.26
C ASN A 167 -22.84 -24.55 -20.08
N GLU A 168 -23.20 -25.65 -19.44
CA GLU A 168 -23.84 -26.80 -20.10
C GLU A 168 -25.31 -26.51 -20.50
N GLU A 169 -25.87 -25.37 -20.10
CA GLU A 169 -27.22 -24.95 -20.51
C GLU A 169 -27.38 -24.77 -22.03
N GLY A 170 -26.27 -24.45 -22.74
CA GLY A 170 -26.29 -24.37 -24.21
C GLY A 170 -26.32 -25.74 -24.91
N LYS A 171 -25.90 -26.80 -24.25
CA LYS A 171 -25.93 -28.15 -24.84
C LYS A 171 -27.32 -28.80 -24.76
N ARG A 172 -28.05 -28.57 -23.67
CA ARG A 172 -29.37 -29.16 -23.46
C ARG A 172 -30.41 -28.69 -24.49
N ASN A 173 -30.25 -27.48 -25.02
CA ASN A 173 -31.12 -26.92 -26.05
C ASN A 173 -30.76 -27.36 -27.48
N GLN A 174 -29.57 -27.96 -27.72
CA GLN A 174 -29.19 -28.50 -29.03
C GLN A 174 -29.47 -29.98 -29.18
N GLU A 175 -29.73 -30.71 -28.10
CA GLU A 175 -30.11 -32.13 -28.14
C GLU A 175 -31.65 -32.34 -28.21
N GLN A 176 -32.42 -31.26 -28.19
CA GLN A 176 -33.90 -31.30 -28.28
C GLN A 176 -34.42 -30.94 -29.68
N TYR A 177 -33.60 -30.78 -30.68
CA TYR A 177 -33.93 -30.65 -32.08
C TYR A 177 -33.28 -31.78 -32.85
#